data_aa54099c5fa4d75698b9b55a618b4b55
#
_entry.id   aa54099c5fa4d75698b9b55a618b4b55
#
_cell.length_a   1.000
_cell.length_b   1.000
_cell.length_c   1.000
_cell.angle_alpha   90.00
_cell.angle_beta   90.00
_cell.angle_gamma   90.00
#
_symmetry.space_group_name_H-M   'P 1'
#
loop_
_entity.id
_entity.type
_entity.pdbx_description
1 polymer ?
#
loop_
_entity_poly.entity_id
_entity_poly.type
_entity_poly.pdbx_seq_one_letter_code
_entity_poly.pdbx_strand_id
1 'polypeptide(L)'
;GLTRERAGFEVRDVHPTHYGRICPIETPEGPNIGLINSLSTYSKINKYGFIESPYRKVVNGVVQEKIEYLSAMEETKFTIAQANSKVDKNGKFTEDLVSSRQNLNFILSKPENIDYIDVSPKQLVSVAASLIPFLENDDANRALMGSNMMRQAVPLLKPESPLVGTGIESR
;
A
#
# COMPACT_ATOMS: atom_id res chain seq x y z
N GLY A 1 7.65 -27.10 -2.80
CA GLY A 1 7.10 -25.83 -2.38
C GLY A 1 7.38 -25.51 -0.92
N LEU A 2 7.10 -24.28 -0.51
CA LEU A 2 7.21 -23.84 0.87
C LEU A 2 6.08 -24.43 1.71
N THR A 3 6.43 -25.03 2.85
CA THR A 3 5.47 -25.49 3.85
C THR A 3 5.74 -24.79 5.18
N ARG A 4 4.74 -24.75 6.06
CA ARG A 4 4.87 -24.11 7.37
C ARG A 4 6.00 -24.70 8.24
N GLU A 5 6.31 -25.98 8.08
CA GLU A 5 7.38 -26.65 8.82
C GLU A 5 8.77 -26.34 8.26
N ARG A 6 8.87 -26.00 6.96
CA ARG A 6 10.15 -25.80 6.26
C ARG A 6 10.48 -24.34 5.97
N ALA A 7 9.53 -23.43 6.14
CA ALA A 7 9.73 -22.00 5.89
C ALA A 7 10.42 -21.33 7.07
N GLY A 8 11.56 -20.70 6.82
CA GLY A 8 12.25 -19.85 7.78
C GLY A 8 11.64 -18.46 7.90
N PHE A 9 12.21 -17.64 8.78
CA PHE A 9 11.75 -16.25 8.97
C PHE A 9 11.93 -15.37 7.74
N GLU A 10 12.99 -15.56 6.98
CA GLU A 10 13.33 -14.73 5.81
C GLU A 10 12.19 -14.68 4.77
N VAL A 11 11.57 -15.81 4.48
CA VAL A 11 10.45 -15.88 3.51
C VAL A 11 9.13 -15.38 4.08
N ARG A 12 9.03 -15.20 5.39
CA ARG A 12 7.84 -14.70 6.10
C ARG A 12 7.88 -13.20 6.35
N ASP A 13 9.04 -12.58 6.21
CA ASP A 13 9.24 -11.18 6.46
C ASP A 13 8.69 -10.31 5.33
N VAL A 14 8.34 -9.08 5.66
CA VAL A 14 7.94 -8.06 4.69
C VAL A 14 9.17 -7.60 3.92
N HIS A 15 9.10 -7.70 2.60
CA HIS A 15 10.16 -7.23 1.71
C HIS A 15 9.81 -5.85 1.13
N PRO A 16 10.77 -4.95 0.88
CA PRO A 16 10.48 -3.64 0.29
C PRO A 16 9.73 -3.67 -1.05
N THR A 17 9.88 -4.74 -1.82
CA THR A 17 9.13 -4.96 -3.07
C THR A 17 7.63 -5.22 -2.87
N HIS A 18 7.20 -5.49 -1.63
CA HIS A 18 5.79 -5.64 -1.27
C HIS A 18 5.02 -4.30 -1.26
N TYR A 19 5.72 -3.19 -1.28
CA TYR A 19 5.10 -1.85 -1.23
C TYR A 19 4.07 -1.66 -2.33
N GLY A 20 2.82 -1.42 -1.93
CA GLY A 20 1.70 -1.24 -2.85
C GLY A 20 1.22 -2.50 -3.57
N ARG A 21 1.79 -3.67 -3.28
CA ARG A 21 1.47 -4.96 -3.93
C ARG A 21 0.92 -5.98 -2.99
N ILE A 22 1.58 -6.21 -1.88
CA ILE A 22 1.17 -7.16 -0.85
C ILE A 22 1.02 -6.41 0.47
N CYS A 23 -0.11 -6.61 1.15
CA CYS A 23 -0.37 -5.97 2.44
C CYS A 23 0.63 -6.48 3.50
N PRO A 24 1.32 -5.58 4.22
CA PRO A 24 2.26 -5.99 5.27
C PRO A 24 1.58 -6.41 6.57
N ILE A 25 0.27 -6.19 6.70
CA ILE A 25 -0.48 -6.38 7.94
C ILE A 25 -1.36 -7.62 7.89
N GLU A 26 -2.11 -7.81 6.79
CA GLU A 26 -3.10 -8.89 6.67
C GLU A 26 -2.41 -10.22 6.38
N THR A 27 -2.24 -11.03 7.42
CA THR A 27 -1.71 -12.39 7.34
C THR A 27 -2.31 -13.20 8.49
N PRO A 28 -2.44 -14.54 8.37
CA PRO A 28 -2.91 -15.35 9.49
C PRO A 28 -2.00 -15.25 10.71
N GLU A 29 -2.59 -15.42 11.89
CA GLU A 29 -1.84 -15.66 13.11
C GLU A 29 -1.44 -17.15 13.20
N GLY A 30 -0.29 -17.43 13.81
CA GLY A 30 0.18 -18.80 14.04
C GLY A 30 1.14 -19.33 12.99
N PRO A 31 1.15 -20.66 12.71
CA PRO A 31 2.20 -21.29 11.89
C PRO A 31 2.29 -20.78 10.44
N ASN A 32 1.21 -20.25 9.90
CA ASN A 32 1.14 -19.75 8.52
C ASN A 32 1.44 -18.26 8.39
N ILE A 33 1.88 -17.60 9.44
CA ILE A 33 2.18 -16.17 9.41
C ILE A 33 3.22 -15.84 8.33
N GLY A 34 2.92 -14.83 7.50
CA GLY A 34 3.79 -14.40 6.41
C GLY A 34 3.82 -15.33 5.19
N LEU A 35 3.21 -16.51 5.26
CA LEU A 35 3.11 -17.43 4.12
C LEU A 35 1.84 -17.25 3.31
N ILE A 36 0.76 -16.83 3.95
CA ILE A 36 -0.52 -16.50 3.32
C ILE A 36 -0.68 -15.00 3.40
N ASN A 37 -0.74 -14.33 2.25
CA ASN A 37 -0.77 -12.88 2.15
C ASN A 37 -1.96 -12.43 1.31
N SER A 38 -2.30 -11.15 1.44
CA SER A 38 -3.36 -10.51 0.67
C SER A 38 -2.79 -9.41 -0.22
N LEU A 39 -3.38 -9.24 -1.40
CA LEU A 39 -3.03 -8.15 -2.29
C LEU A 39 -3.42 -6.80 -1.71
N SER A 40 -2.63 -5.79 -1.99
CA SER A 40 -2.96 -4.40 -1.65
C SER A 40 -4.15 -3.90 -2.46
N THR A 41 -4.85 -2.89 -1.93
CA THR A 41 -6.16 -2.43 -2.42
C THR A 41 -6.21 -2.13 -3.91
N TYR A 42 -5.20 -1.47 -4.46
CA TYR A 42 -5.17 -1.04 -5.87
C TYR A 42 -4.21 -1.84 -6.73
N SER A 43 -3.59 -2.87 -6.19
CA SER A 43 -2.68 -3.73 -6.94
C SER A 43 -3.45 -4.60 -7.94
N LYS A 44 -2.80 -4.95 -9.02
CA LYS A 44 -3.33 -5.90 -10.00
C LYS A 44 -2.20 -6.80 -10.54
N ILE A 45 -2.59 -7.90 -11.14
CA ILE A 45 -1.66 -8.85 -11.76
C ILE A 45 -1.64 -8.60 -13.26
N ASN A 46 -0.45 -8.44 -13.84
CA ASN A 46 -0.30 -8.25 -15.28
C ASN A 46 -0.39 -9.59 -16.04
N LYS A 47 -0.32 -9.51 -17.38
CA LYS A 47 -0.38 -10.69 -18.26
C LYS A 47 0.76 -11.70 -18.06
N TYR A 48 1.85 -11.30 -17.42
CA TYR A 48 3.01 -12.16 -17.13
C TYR A 48 2.97 -12.74 -15.73
N GLY A 49 1.97 -12.41 -14.91
CA GLY A 49 1.83 -12.88 -13.53
C GLY A 49 2.53 -12.03 -12.48
N PHE A 50 3.08 -10.87 -12.83
CA PHE A 50 3.68 -9.94 -11.88
C PHE A 50 2.63 -9.01 -11.27
N ILE A 51 2.78 -8.72 -9.97
CA ILE A 51 1.92 -7.78 -9.26
C ILE A 51 2.40 -6.36 -9.56
N GLU A 52 1.48 -5.51 -10.00
CA GLU A 52 1.72 -4.12 -10.32
C GLU A 52 0.97 -3.20 -9.36
N SER A 53 1.55 -2.04 -9.10
CA SER A 53 0.97 -0.98 -8.27
C SER A 53 0.74 0.28 -9.11
N PRO A 54 -0.35 1.04 -8.86
CA PRO A 54 -0.63 2.26 -9.60
C PRO A 54 0.16 3.45 -9.07
N TYR A 55 0.61 4.30 -9.98
CA TYR A 55 1.26 5.57 -9.68
C TYR A 55 0.81 6.64 -10.65
N ARG A 56 0.76 7.88 -10.21
CA ARG A 56 0.52 9.04 -11.06
C ARG A 56 1.84 9.55 -11.63
N LYS A 57 1.87 9.82 -12.91
CA LYS A 57 3.05 10.38 -13.56
C LYS A 57 3.28 11.83 -13.14
N VAL A 58 4.55 12.18 -12.92
CA VAL A 58 4.98 13.55 -12.61
C VAL A 58 5.92 14.03 -13.73
N VAL A 59 5.63 15.20 -14.28
CA VAL A 59 6.44 15.83 -15.33
C VAL A 59 6.84 17.22 -14.86
N ASN A 60 8.14 17.50 -14.76
CA ASN A 60 8.69 18.80 -14.33
C ASN A 60 8.09 19.32 -13.02
N GLY A 61 7.90 18.46 -12.05
CA GLY A 61 7.34 18.81 -10.74
C GLY A 61 5.82 19.01 -10.73
N VAL A 62 5.12 18.66 -11.81
CA VAL A 62 3.66 18.74 -11.92
C VAL A 62 3.06 17.35 -12.00
N VAL A 63 2.16 17.03 -11.08
CA VAL A 63 1.45 15.76 -11.03
C VAL A 63 0.41 15.72 -12.15
N GLN A 64 0.48 14.67 -12.98
CA GLN A 64 -0.49 14.42 -14.04
C GLN A 64 -1.64 13.56 -13.55
N GLU A 65 -2.77 13.58 -14.25
CA GLU A 65 -3.90 12.68 -13.95
C GLU A 65 -3.68 11.26 -14.43
N LYS A 66 -2.73 11.06 -15.35
CA LYS A 66 -2.43 9.74 -15.92
C LYS A 66 -1.90 8.79 -14.85
N ILE A 67 -2.54 7.63 -14.73
CA ILE A 67 -2.14 6.55 -13.84
C ILE A 67 -1.44 5.47 -14.66
N GLU A 68 -0.24 5.10 -14.23
CA GLU A 68 0.52 4.00 -14.80
C GLU A 68 0.77 2.93 -13.74
N TYR A 69 0.72 1.67 -14.16
CA TYR A 69 0.98 0.53 -13.30
C TYR A 69 2.41 0.06 -13.51
N LEU A 70 3.16 -0.05 -12.41
CA LEU A 70 4.56 -0.47 -12.42
C LEU A 70 4.75 -1.74 -11.60
N SER A 71 5.54 -2.67 -12.14
CA SER A 71 6.05 -3.81 -11.37
C SER A 71 7.16 -3.36 -10.41
N ALA A 72 7.53 -4.21 -9.45
CA ALA A 72 8.59 -3.88 -8.49
C ALA A 72 9.94 -3.62 -9.18
N MET A 73 10.24 -4.32 -10.27
CA MET A 73 11.47 -4.13 -11.03
C MET A 73 11.50 -2.81 -11.78
N GLU A 74 10.39 -2.41 -12.37
CA GLU A 74 10.24 -1.12 -13.06
C GLU A 74 10.32 0.04 -12.08
N GLU A 75 9.70 -0.10 -10.92
CA GLU A 75 9.68 0.90 -9.85
C GLU A 75 11.08 1.30 -9.37
N THR A 76 12.03 0.36 -9.34
CA THR A 76 13.40 0.65 -8.88
C THR A 76 14.14 1.66 -9.75
N LYS A 77 13.71 1.87 -10.99
CA LYS A 77 14.32 2.80 -11.94
C LYS A 77 13.87 4.25 -11.75
N PHE A 78 12.82 4.47 -10.97
CA PHE A 78 12.17 5.77 -10.84
C PHE A 78 12.20 6.30 -9.42
N THR A 79 12.12 7.63 -9.30
CA THR A 79 11.93 8.32 -8.03
C THR A 79 10.44 8.56 -7.84
N ILE A 80 9.88 8.02 -6.75
CA ILE A 80 8.45 8.05 -6.49
C ILE A 80 8.17 8.81 -5.18
N ALA A 81 7.41 9.90 -5.28
CA ALA A 81 6.98 10.68 -4.13
C ALA A 81 5.88 9.96 -3.34
N GLN A 82 5.81 10.23 -2.04
CA GLN A 82 4.73 9.71 -1.19
C GLN A 82 3.41 10.43 -1.45
N ALA A 83 2.29 9.74 -1.24
CA ALA A 83 0.94 10.26 -1.49
C ALA A 83 0.57 11.49 -0.64
N ASN A 84 1.17 11.64 0.54
CA ASN A 84 0.94 12.78 1.44
C ASN A 84 1.74 14.04 1.08
N SER A 85 2.50 14.01 -0.01
CA SER A 85 3.24 15.17 -0.48
C SER A 85 2.29 16.32 -0.83
N LYS A 86 2.66 17.53 -0.43
CA LYS A 86 1.83 18.72 -0.65
C LYS A 86 1.92 19.19 -2.08
N VAL A 87 0.78 19.28 -2.74
CA VAL A 87 0.64 19.81 -4.09
C VAL A 87 -0.39 20.93 -4.11
N ASP A 88 -0.23 21.90 -4.99
CA ASP A 88 -1.18 22.98 -5.21
C ASP A 88 -2.38 22.52 -6.07
N LYS A 89 -3.30 23.44 -6.35
CA LYS A 89 -4.49 23.17 -7.18
C LYS A 89 -4.14 22.78 -8.62
N ASN A 90 -2.95 23.14 -9.09
CA ASN A 90 -2.46 22.84 -10.43
C ASN A 90 -1.62 21.56 -10.48
N GLY A 91 -1.48 20.86 -9.34
CA GLY A 91 -0.68 19.64 -9.22
C GLY A 91 0.82 19.87 -9.06
N LYS A 92 1.27 21.11 -8.84
CA LYS A 92 2.68 21.42 -8.60
C LYS A 92 3.05 21.22 -7.13
N PHE A 93 4.21 20.61 -6.88
CA PHE A 93 4.74 20.47 -5.53
C PHE A 93 5.03 21.85 -4.90
N THR A 94 4.63 22.02 -3.65
CA THR A 94 4.80 23.29 -2.91
C THR A 94 6.06 23.30 -2.05
N GLU A 95 6.67 22.16 -1.79
CA GLU A 95 7.89 22.01 -0.99
C GLU A 95 9.12 21.92 -1.87
N ASP A 96 10.25 22.48 -1.40
CA ASP A 96 11.54 22.45 -2.11
C ASP A 96 12.15 21.04 -2.14
N LEU A 97 11.92 20.25 -1.08
CA LEU A 97 12.33 18.86 -0.96
C LEU A 97 11.13 18.00 -0.59
N VAL A 98 10.92 16.95 -1.37
CA VAL A 98 9.78 16.02 -1.23
C VAL A 98 10.29 14.66 -0.79
N SER A 99 9.64 14.07 0.21
CA SER A 99 9.90 12.69 0.64
C SER A 99 9.56 11.72 -0.48
N SER A 100 10.52 10.92 -0.88
CA SER A 100 10.38 10.00 -2.00
C SER A 100 11.14 8.69 -1.77
N ARG A 101 10.90 7.71 -2.65
CA ARG A 101 11.62 6.45 -2.71
C ARG A 101 12.40 6.36 -4.01
N GLN A 102 13.62 5.89 -3.92
CA GLN A 102 14.42 5.53 -5.07
C GLN A 102 15.21 4.26 -4.77
N ASN A 103 15.08 3.26 -5.63
CA ASN A 103 15.78 1.99 -5.49
C ASN A 103 15.67 1.40 -4.07
N LEU A 104 14.45 1.32 -3.55
CA LEU A 104 14.11 0.78 -2.22
C LEU A 104 14.61 1.62 -1.02
N ASN A 105 15.19 2.78 -1.26
CA ASN A 105 15.64 3.69 -0.22
C ASN A 105 14.74 4.92 -0.12
N PHE A 106 14.54 5.42 1.10
CA PHE A 106 13.83 6.68 1.34
C PHE A 106 14.82 7.84 1.25
N ILE A 107 14.50 8.82 0.41
CA ILE A 107 15.32 9.99 0.16
C ILE A 107 14.47 11.27 0.12
N LEU A 108 15.14 12.42 0.20
CA LEU A 108 14.54 13.71 -0.09
C LEU A 108 15.00 14.15 -1.49
N SER A 109 14.05 14.43 -2.37
CA SER A 109 14.33 14.79 -3.76
C SER A 109 13.69 16.13 -4.12
N LYS A 110 14.33 16.83 -5.06
CA LYS A 110 13.74 18.03 -5.65
C LYS A 110 12.54 17.65 -6.52
N PRO A 111 11.49 18.48 -6.61
CA PRO A 111 10.31 18.18 -7.43
C PRO A 111 10.61 17.84 -8.89
N GLU A 112 11.67 18.42 -9.45
CA GLU A 112 12.09 18.20 -10.84
C GLU A 112 12.60 16.78 -11.10
N ASN A 113 13.10 16.11 -10.07
CA ASN A 113 13.67 14.76 -10.15
C ASN A 113 12.65 13.66 -9.87
N ILE A 114 11.41 13.99 -9.54
CA ILE A 114 10.36 13.04 -9.22
C ILE A 114 9.69 12.57 -10.51
N ASP A 115 9.60 11.26 -10.70
CA ASP A 115 9.02 10.62 -11.88
C ASP A 115 7.55 10.23 -11.66
N TYR A 116 7.19 9.80 -10.47
CA TYR A 116 5.87 9.36 -10.08
C TYR A 116 5.51 9.79 -8.66
N ILE A 117 4.23 9.73 -8.35
CA ILE A 117 3.69 9.92 -7.00
C ILE A 117 2.69 8.80 -6.70
N ASP A 118 2.65 8.36 -5.45
CA ASP A 118 1.65 7.39 -4.99
C ASP A 118 0.23 7.93 -5.19
N VAL A 119 -0.69 7.08 -5.57
CA VAL A 119 -2.09 7.45 -5.81
C VAL A 119 -2.81 7.77 -4.50
N SER A 120 -2.60 6.96 -3.46
CA SER A 120 -3.24 7.10 -2.17
C SER A 120 -2.44 6.36 -1.09
N PRO A 121 -2.46 6.82 0.17
CA PRO A 121 -1.89 6.05 1.28
C PRO A 121 -2.51 4.66 1.45
N LYS A 122 -3.76 4.48 1.05
CA LYS A 122 -4.49 3.20 1.12
C LYS A 122 -3.93 2.12 0.18
N GLN A 123 -3.11 2.49 -0.79
CA GLN A 123 -2.49 1.51 -1.69
C GLN A 123 -1.47 0.59 -1.01
N LEU A 124 -1.00 0.93 0.20
CA LEU A 124 -0.05 0.13 0.96
C LEU A 124 -0.67 -1.12 1.57
N VAL A 125 -1.95 -1.09 1.86
CA VAL A 125 -2.65 -2.10 2.66
C VAL A 125 -3.77 -2.76 1.87
N SER A 126 -4.21 -3.94 2.34
CA SER A 126 -5.35 -4.66 1.77
C SER A 126 -6.68 -3.95 2.07
N VAL A 127 -7.75 -4.41 1.46
CA VAL A 127 -9.11 -3.90 1.72
C VAL A 127 -9.46 -4.04 3.21
N ALA A 128 -9.20 -5.20 3.82
CA ALA A 128 -9.50 -5.41 5.24
C ALA A 128 -8.74 -4.43 6.14
N ALA A 129 -7.44 -4.26 5.93
CA ALA A 129 -6.64 -3.31 6.69
C ALA A 129 -7.06 -1.86 6.44
N SER A 130 -7.48 -1.51 5.23
CA SER A 130 -7.94 -0.16 4.89
C SER A 130 -9.28 0.22 5.54
N LEU A 131 -10.04 -0.76 6.02
CA LEU A 131 -11.27 -0.54 6.77
C LEU A 131 -11.04 -0.21 8.26
N ILE A 132 -9.83 -0.31 8.75
CA ILE A 132 -9.49 0.02 10.14
C ILE A 132 -9.37 1.54 10.29
N PRO A 133 -10.25 2.18 11.09
CA PRO A 133 -10.14 3.62 11.35
C PRO A 133 -8.84 3.95 12.10
N PHE A 134 -8.19 5.06 11.74
CA PHE A 134 -6.95 5.52 12.38
C PHE A 134 -5.82 4.49 12.37
N LEU A 135 -5.74 3.71 11.30
CA LEU A 135 -4.73 2.65 11.15
C LEU A 135 -3.29 3.17 11.32
N GLU A 136 -3.01 4.39 10.87
CA GLU A 136 -1.70 5.04 10.98
C GLU A 136 -1.23 5.23 12.43
N ASN A 137 -2.16 5.24 13.38
CA ASN A 137 -1.90 5.39 14.81
C ASN A 137 -1.93 4.05 15.58
N ASP A 138 -2.15 2.94 14.88
CA ASP A 138 -2.31 1.63 15.48
C ASP A 138 -1.02 0.81 15.39
N ASP A 139 -0.82 -0.09 16.35
CA ASP A 139 0.27 -1.07 16.30
C ASP A 139 -0.02 -2.14 15.25
N ALA A 140 1.02 -2.54 14.52
CA ALA A 140 0.89 -3.53 13.44
C ALA A 140 0.35 -4.88 13.93
N ASN A 141 0.74 -5.33 15.13
CA ASN A 141 0.24 -6.58 15.70
C ASN A 141 -1.27 -6.53 15.98
N ARG A 142 -1.75 -5.40 16.51
CA ARG A 142 -3.19 -5.21 16.78
C ARG A 142 -3.99 -5.03 15.50
N ALA A 143 -3.43 -4.36 14.51
CA ALA A 143 -4.04 -4.24 13.18
C ALA A 143 -4.16 -5.59 12.47
N LEU A 144 -3.16 -6.45 12.58
CA LEU A 144 -3.19 -7.83 12.09
C LEU A 144 -4.33 -8.61 12.74
N MET A 145 -4.45 -8.56 14.06
CA MET A 145 -5.54 -9.22 14.81
C MET A 145 -6.90 -8.68 14.39
N GLY A 146 -7.05 -7.36 14.27
CA GLY A 146 -8.28 -6.71 13.85
C GLY A 146 -8.71 -7.09 12.44
N SER A 147 -7.80 -7.14 11.48
CA SER A 147 -8.09 -7.55 10.10
C SER A 147 -8.54 -9.01 10.02
N ASN A 148 -7.95 -9.88 10.83
CA ASN A 148 -8.37 -11.28 10.94
C ASN A 148 -9.75 -11.42 11.57
N MET A 149 -10.07 -10.63 12.59
CA MET A 149 -11.38 -10.62 13.24
C MET A 149 -12.50 -10.09 12.32
N MET A 150 -12.21 -9.19 11.38
CA MET A 150 -13.19 -8.72 10.39
C MET A 150 -13.77 -9.86 9.55
N ARG A 151 -12.98 -10.89 9.24
CA ARG A 151 -13.43 -12.06 8.51
C ARG A 151 -14.38 -12.96 9.29
N GLN A 152 -14.45 -12.77 10.61
CA GLN A 152 -15.31 -13.51 11.53
C GLN A 152 -16.56 -12.71 11.94
N ALA A 153 -16.82 -11.59 11.26
CA ALA A 153 -17.94 -10.73 11.56
C ALA A 153 -19.29 -11.45 11.32
N VAL A 154 -20.21 -11.24 12.24
CA VAL A 154 -21.58 -11.77 12.16
C VAL A 154 -22.52 -10.62 11.80
N PRO A 155 -23.44 -10.79 10.82
CA PRO A 155 -24.42 -9.76 10.50
C PRO A 155 -25.28 -9.39 11.71
N LEU A 156 -25.52 -8.10 11.89
CA LEU A 156 -26.40 -7.60 12.94
C LEU A 156 -27.86 -7.93 12.60
N LEU A 157 -28.66 -8.14 13.62
CA LEU A 157 -30.12 -8.36 13.46
C LEU A 157 -30.80 -7.16 12.77
N LYS A 158 -30.34 -5.95 13.11
CA LYS A 158 -30.71 -4.71 12.44
C LYS A 158 -29.40 -4.05 11.94
N PRO A 159 -29.15 -4.08 10.62
CA PRO A 159 -27.95 -3.46 10.06
C PRO A 159 -27.92 -1.95 10.30
N GLU A 160 -26.72 -1.44 10.60
CA GLU A 160 -26.48 0.00 10.76
C GLU A 160 -25.11 0.38 10.18
N SER A 161 -24.96 1.64 9.81
CA SER A 161 -23.69 2.17 9.33
C SER A 161 -22.71 2.39 10.47
N PRO A 162 -21.40 2.23 10.24
CA PRO A 162 -20.40 2.57 11.24
C PRO A 162 -20.40 4.07 11.54
N LEU A 163 -20.21 4.45 12.81
CA LEU A 163 -20.12 5.85 13.22
C LEU A 163 -18.87 6.54 12.67
N VAL A 164 -17.78 5.79 12.54
CA VAL A 164 -16.50 6.26 11.99
C VAL A 164 -16.13 5.37 10.81
N GLY A 165 -16.00 5.97 9.64
CA GLY A 165 -15.66 5.27 8.41
C GLY A 165 -14.34 5.72 7.82
N THR A 166 -13.81 4.94 6.88
CA THR A 166 -12.55 5.20 6.18
C THR A 166 -12.74 5.67 4.74
N GLY A 167 -13.96 5.61 4.22
CA GLY A 167 -14.29 5.92 2.83
C GLY A 167 -14.15 4.75 1.86
N ILE A 168 -13.67 3.61 2.31
CA ILE A 168 -13.61 2.37 1.53
C ILE A 168 -14.96 1.62 1.58
N GLU A 169 -15.74 1.83 2.61
CA GLU A 169 -17.00 1.10 2.86
C GLU A 169 -18.04 1.24 1.74
N SER A 170 -17.96 2.29 0.95
CA SER A 170 -18.92 2.59 -0.13
C SER A 170 -18.48 2.07 -1.52
N ARG A 171 -17.38 1.38 -1.61
CA ARG A 171 -16.79 0.88 -2.86
C ARG A 171 -16.98 -0.60 -3.08
#